data_b7ab6eaa93831e98b5b5788b885331e0
#
_entry.id   b7ab6eaa93831e98b5b5788b885331e0
#
_cell.length_a   1.000
_cell.length_b   1.000
_cell.length_c   1.000
_cell.angle_alpha   90.00
_cell.angle_beta   90.00
_cell.angle_gamma   90.00
#
_symmetry.space_group_name_H-M   'P 1'
#
loop_
_entity.id
_entity.type
_entity.pdbx_description
1 polymer ?
#
loop_
_entity_poly.entity_id
_entity_poly.type
_entity_poly.pdbx_seq_one_letter_code
_entity_poly.pdbx_strand_id
1 'polypeptide(L)'
;MTPDGKTVLAALPAGIIGGYGANLRRLCLMLHAQGQVTTACLTTLLNDIGLDISKRQIVRLLTRQLDGFVAEDAAVLHAGLVSSSYVTVEDTGARHSHNPCYATHIGGPNFTVFRTTKSKSRLNFLSLLRGGYQDYVLNDAAFDYLKERRADSAIAAGLRALEPQRFCNQVPFMAHLADKGINIFDRQEIGTLAEAGLWGAIRHHGLVGNMVIVSDDAGQFRVGNHALCWVHGERLLQKLMPATAEEERLLTMVRDLVWRFYKALKAYKQNPSPQSAPAFRRRFDRIFTLRTGYEALDKLLERLHRRKNELLKVLEHPDIPLHTNASENDLRTFVTKRKISGGTMSQDGRVARDVMLGLMKTCQKLGLSFYHFLGDRLGIGTIGHPVPPLPAIILART
;
A
#
# COMPACT_ATOMS: atom_id res chain seq x y z
N MET A 1 -41.94 -22.88 -20.93
CA MET A 1 -41.40 -22.68 -22.27
C MET A 1 -42.35 -21.77 -23.04
N THR A 2 -41.82 -20.82 -23.75
CA THR A 2 -42.62 -19.99 -24.69
C THR A 2 -43.00 -20.83 -25.92
N PRO A 3 -44.03 -20.42 -26.68
CA PRO A 3 -44.46 -21.14 -27.88
C PRO A 3 -43.33 -21.38 -28.90
N ASP A 4 -42.31 -20.55 -28.89
CA ASP A 4 -41.10 -20.63 -29.74
C ASP A 4 -39.97 -21.52 -29.10
N GLY A 5 -40.29 -22.30 -28.08
CA GLY A 5 -39.36 -23.26 -27.45
C GLY A 5 -38.31 -22.65 -26.54
N LYS A 6 -38.36 -21.33 -26.27
CA LYS A 6 -37.41 -20.69 -25.34
C LYS A 6 -37.83 -20.87 -23.89
N THR A 7 -36.91 -21.16 -23.05
CA THR A 7 -37.11 -21.19 -21.58
C THR A 7 -36.97 -19.77 -21.04
N VAL A 8 -38.09 -19.22 -20.53
CA VAL A 8 -38.08 -17.95 -19.80
C VAL A 8 -38.05 -18.25 -18.31
N LEU A 9 -37.02 -17.77 -17.62
CA LEU A 9 -36.90 -17.86 -16.16
C LEU A 9 -37.32 -16.52 -15.56
N ALA A 10 -38.02 -16.56 -14.44
CA ALA A 10 -38.28 -15.39 -13.65
C ALA A 10 -36.98 -14.74 -13.20
N ALA A 11 -36.93 -13.41 -13.17
CA ALA A 11 -35.82 -12.69 -12.62
C ALA A 11 -35.64 -13.05 -11.14
N LEU A 12 -34.41 -13.35 -10.74
CA LEU A 12 -34.08 -13.61 -9.33
C LEU A 12 -34.22 -12.32 -8.52
N PRO A 13 -34.71 -12.39 -7.27
CA PRO A 13 -34.73 -11.21 -6.38
C PRO A 13 -33.33 -10.60 -6.22
N ALA A 14 -33.29 -9.29 -5.92
CA ALA A 14 -32.03 -8.60 -5.67
C ALA A 14 -31.22 -9.30 -4.57
N GLY A 15 -29.88 -9.41 -4.75
CA GLY A 15 -28.97 -10.05 -3.80
C GLY A 15 -28.88 -11.58 -3.94
N ILE A 16 -29.65 -12.23 -4.83
CA ILE A 16 -29.51 -13.66 -5.10
C ILE A 16 -28.54 -13.88 -6.26
N ILE A 17 -27.50 -14.67 -6.02
CA ILE A 17 -26.50 -15.06 -7.02
C ILE A 17 -26.57 -16.57 -7.23
N GLY A 18 -26.99 -16.99 -8.43
CA GLY A 18 -27.05 -18.40 -8.80
C GLY A 18 -27.95 -19.26 -7.90
N GLY A 19 -29.03 -18.69 -7.36
CA GLY A 19 -29.97 -19.37 -6.48
C GLY A 19 -29.66 -19.27 -4.99
N TYR A 20 -28.57 -18.61 -4.59
CA TYR A 20 -28.15 -18.50 -3.18
C TYR A 20 -28.32 -17.08 -2.64
N GLY A 21 -28.88 -16.96 -1.45
CA GLY A 21 -29.16 -15.69 -0.78
C GLY A 21 -27.95 -15.03 -0.13
N ALA A 22 -28.13 -13.78 0.28
CA ALA A 22 -27.10 -12.94 0.85
C ALA A 22 -26.46 -13.49 2.13
N ASN A 23 -27.19 -14.27 2.95
CA ASN A 23 -26.64 -14.90 4.16
C ASN A 23 -25.54 -15.92 3.85
N LEU A 24 -25.75 -16.79 2.86
CA LEU A 24 -24.71 -17.74 2.43
C LEU A 24 -23.52 -17.00 1.82
N ARG A 25 -23.79 -15.95 1.03
CA ARG A 25 -22.74 -15.10 0.47
C ARG A 25 -21.89 -14.45 1.57
N ARG A 26 -22.51 -13.87 2.61
CA ARG A 26 -21.83 -13.31 3.78
C ARG A 26 -20.91 -14.32 4.44
N LEU A 27 -21.43 -15.53 4.69
CA LEU A 27 -20.65 -16.62 5.28
C LEU A 27 -19.44 -16.98 4.42
N CYS A 28 -19.64 -17.16 3.10
CA CYS A 28 -18.55 -17.48 2.16
C CYS A 28 -17.49 -16.37 2.11
N LEU A 29 -17.88 -15.10 2.02
CA LEU A 29 -16.97 -13.97 2.01
C LEU A 29 -16.15 -13.88 3.30
N MET A 30 -16.82 -14.03 4.46
CA MET A 30 -16.16 -14.03 5.77
C MET A 30 -15.17 -15.17 5.89
N LEU A 31 -15.59 -16.41 5.63
CA LEU A 31 -14.71 -17.58 5.73
C LEU A 31 -13.56 -17.51 4.75
N HIS A 32 -13.80 -16.99 3.53
CA HIS A 32 -12.76 -16.87 2.52
C HIS A 32 -11.74 -15.76 2.84
N ALA A 33 -12.17 -14.57 3.28
CA ALA A 33 -11.29 -13.44 3.58
C ALA A 33 -10.67 -13.57 4.98
N GLN A 34 -11.48 -13.65 6.03
CA GLN A 34 -11.02 -13.64 7.42
C GLN A 34 -10.58 -15.03 7.88
N GLY A 35 -11.34 -16.07 7.56
CA GLY A 35 -11.03 -17.46 7.90
C GLY A 35 -9.95 -18.10 7.02
N GLN A 36 -9.51 -17.41 5.96
CA GLN A 36 -8.50 -17.90 5.00
C GLN A 36 -8.87 -19.22 4.31
N VAL A 37 -10.16 -19.61 4.34
CA VAL A 37 -10.64 -20.87 3.73
C VAL A 37 -10.55 -20.81 2.21
N THR A 38 -10.01 -21.84 1.57
CA THR A 38 -9.91 -21.92 0.11
C THR A 38 -11.28 -22.20 -0.53
N THR A 39 -11.43 -21.89 -1.83
CA THR A 39 -12.67 -22.21 -2.56
C THR A 39 -12.98 -23.72 -2.58
N ALA A 40 -11.95 -24.57 -2.67
CA ALA A 40 -12.13 -26.02 -2.61
C ALA A 40 -12.66 -26.46 -1.24
N CYS A 41 -12.00 -26.00 -0.16
CA CYS A 41 -12.42 -26.31 1.21
C CYS A 41 -13.83 -25.78 1.51
N LEU A 42 -14.20 -24.58 1.05
CA LEU A 42 -15.56 -24.05 1.17
C LEU A 42 -16.58 -24.95 0.46
N THR A 43 -16.26 -25.46 -0.74
CA THR A 43 -17.14 -26.36 -1.48
C THR A 43 -17.39 -27.64 -0.70
N THR A 44 -16.31 -28.28 -0.22
CA THR A 44 -16.43 -29.53 0.59
C THR A 44 -17.25 -29.26 1.86
N LEU A 45 -16.89 -28.24 2.64
CA LEU A 45 -17.56 -27.90 3.89
C LEU A 45 -19.07 -27.65 3.72
N LEU A 46 -19.46 -26.91 2.67
CA LEU A 46 -20.86 -26.62 2.43
C LEU A 46 -21.64 -27.87 1.95
N ASN A 47 -21.02 -28.73 1.13
CA ASN A 47 -21.63 -30.00 0.72
C ASN A 47 -21.78 -30.98 1.89
N ASP A 48 -20.78 -31.04 2.79
CA ASP A 48 -20.83 -31.92 3.98
C ASP A 48 -21.98 -31.55 4.95
N ILE A 49 -22.36 -30.27 4.99
CA ILE A 49 -23.50 -29.79 5.77
C ILE A 49 -24.84 -29.84 4.99
N GLY A 50 -24.86 -30.46 3.81
CA GLY A 50 -26.07 -30.73 3.03
C GLY A 50 -26.45 -29.62 2.03
N LEU A 51 -25.55 -28.67 1.74
CA LEU A 51 -25.75 -27.66 0.69
C LEU A 51 -25.12 -28.13 -0.62
N ASP A 52 -25.93 -28.53 -1.60
CA ASP A 52 -25.44 -28.92 -2.93
C ASP A 52 -24.97 -27.67 -3.69
N ILE A 53 -23.67 -27.42 -3.64
CA ILE A 53 -23.04 -26.23 -4.26
C ILE A 53 -21.75 -26.58 -4.99
N SER A 54 -21.64 -26.19 -6.25
CA SER A 54 -20.43 -26.41 -7.03
C SER A 54 -19.35 -25.37 -6.70
N LYS A 55 -18.07 -25.75 -6.90
CA LYS A 55 -16.93 -24.82 -6.79
C LYS A 55 -17.12 -23.55 -7.67
N ARG A 56 -17.73 -23.70 -8.84
CA ARG A 56 -18.03 -22.57 -9.74
C ARG A 56 -19.02 -21.59 -9.10
N GLN A 57 -20.01 -22.08 -8.39
CA GLN A 57 -20.96 -21.24 -7.65
C GLN A 57 -20.29 -20.51 -6.48
N ILE A 58 -19.42 -21.19 -5.72
CA ILE A 58 -18.62 -20.54 -4.68
C ILE A 58 -17.80 -19.38 -5.28
N VAL A 59 -17.10 -19.60 -6.40
CA VAL A 59 -16.34 -18.53 -7.07
C VAL A 59 -17.25 -17.37 -7.45
N ARG A 60 -18.46 -17.62 -7.95
CA ARG A 60 -19.44 -16.56 -8.28
C ARG A 60 -19.88 -15.77 -7.05
N LEU A 61 -20.16 -16.43 -5.92
CA LEU A 61 -20.51 -15.77 -4.65
C LEU A 61 -19.39 -14.84 -4.17
N LEU A 62 -18.13 -15.21 -4.41
CA LEU A 62 -16.96 -14.46 -3.97
C LEU A 62 -16.55 -13.31 -4.92
N THR A 63 -16.92 -13.39 -6.22
CA THR A 63 -16.37 -12.50 -7.24
C THR A 63 -17.38 -11.66 -8.00
N ARG A 64 -18.70 -11.91 -7.86
CA ARG A 64 -19.73 -11.17 -8.57
C ARG A 64 -20.35 -10.08 -7.68
N GLN A 65 -20.90 -9.02 -8.31
CA GLN A 65 -21.57 -7.92 -7.63
C GLN A 65 -20.71 -7.32 -6.50
N LEU A 66 -19.44 -7.00 -6.82
CA LEU A 66 -18.50 -6.41 -5.88
C LEU A 66 -18.39 -4.88 -6.02
N ASP A 67 -19.13 -4.26 -6.91
CA ASP A 67 -18.98 -2.85 -7.25
C ASP A 67 -19.07 -1.93 -6.03
N GLY A 68 -20.01 -2.20 -5.12
CA GLY A 68 -20.14 -1.45 -3.86
C GLY A 68 -18.91 -1.61 -2.94
N PHE A 69 -18.37 -2.81 -2.85
CA PHE A 69 -17.15 -3.05 -2.05
C PHE A 69 -15.91 -2.43 -2.71
N VAL A 70 -15.81 -2.47 -4.04
CA VAL A 70 -14.72 -1.84 -4.80
C VAL A 70 -14.78 -0.32 -4.62
N ALA A 71 -15.97 0.27 -4.72
CA ALA A 71 -16.16 1.70 -4.50
C ALA A 71 -15.80 2.12 -3.06
N GLU A 72 -16.22 1.32 -2.07
CA GLU A 72 -15.89 1.60 -0.66
C GLU A 72 -14.39 1.45 -0.37
N ASP A 73 -13.72 0.44 -0.93
CA ASP A 73 -12.27 0.25 -0.80
C ASP A 73 -11.47 1.40 -1.46
N ALA A 74 -11.93 1.91 -2.60
CA ALA A 74 -11.36 3.10 -3.23
C ALA A 74 -11.57 4.36 -2.36
N ALA A 75 -12.75 4.52 -1.77
CA ALA A 75 -13.04 5.62 -0.86
C ALA A 75 -12.26 5.51 0.47
N VAL A 76 -12.01 4.29 0.97
CA VAL A 76 -11.12 4.03 2.12
C VAL A 76 -9.69 4.49 1.82
N LEU A 77 -9.17 4.15 0.64
CA LEU A 77 -7.83 4.65 0.23
C LEU A 77 -7.81 6.17 0.17
N HIS A 78 -8.79 6.79 -0.46
CA HIS A 78 -8.90 8.24 -0.59
C HIS A 78 -8.94 8.91 0.80
N ALA A 79 -9.84 8.46 1.69
CA ALA A 79 -9.95 8.98 3.05
C ALA A 79 -8.63 8.86 3.82
N GLY A 80 -7.97 7.69 3.71
CA GLY A 80 -6.67 7.48 4.34
C GLY A 80 -5.56 8.39 3.80
N LEU A 81 -5.50 8.63 2.49
CA LEU A 81 -4.48 9.49 1.87
C LEU A 81 -4.69 10.98 2.17
N VAL A 82 -5.93 11.41 2.45
CA VAL A 82 -6.25 12.80 2.77
C VAL A 82 -6.03 13.09 4.25
N SER A 83 -6.35 12.14 5.14
CA SER A 83 -6.49 12.42 6.56
C SER A 83 -5.35 11.89 7.44
N SER A 84 -4.58 10.87 6.98
CA SER A 84 -3.55 10.28 7.82
C SER A 84 -2.29 11.14 7.92
N SER A 85 -1.71 11.25 9.10
CA SER A 85 -0.40 11.88 9.30
C SER A 85 0.75 11.03 8.74
N TYR A 86 0.57 9.71 8.67
CA TYR A 86 1.51 8.79 8.03
C TYR A 86 0.82 7.56 7.44
N VAL A 87 1.49 6.95 6.48
CA VAL A 87 1.20 5.60 5.98
C VAL A 87 2.45 4.74 6.04
N THR A 88 2.24 3.45 6.22
CA THR A 88 3.28 2.44 6.04
C THR A 88 3.02 1.69 4.74
N VAL A 89 4.06 1.48 3.96
CA VAL A 89 3.97 0.84 2.63
C VAL A 89 4.98 -0.29 2.52
N GLU A 90 4.56 -1.35 1.84
CA GLU A 90 5.41 -2.52 1.60
C GLU A 90 4.91 -3.32 0.40
N ASP A 91 5.81 -3.98 -0.33
CA ASP A 91 5.49 -4.86 -1.45
C ASP A 91 5.75 -6.32 -1.10
N THR A 92 4.89 -7.21 -1.58
CA THR A 92 5.16 -8.66 -1.58
C THR A 92 4.91 -9.25 -2.95
N GLY A 93 5.64 -10.33 -3.29
CA GLY A 93 5.39 -11.06 -4.52
C GLY A 93 3.97 -11.64 -4.54
N ALA A 94 3.34 -11.64 -5.72
CA ALA A 94 2.04 -12.24 -5.99
C ALA A 94 2.08 -13.00 -7.31
N ARG A 95 1.03 -13.77 -7.60
CA ARG A 95 0.84 -14.43 -8.91
C ARG A 95 -0.57 -14.15 -9.43
N HIS A 96 -0.67 -13.85 -10.72
CA HIS A 96 -1.94 -13.70 -11.42
C HIS A 96 -1.83 -14.31 -12.82
N SER A 97 -2.74 -15.23 -13.15
CA SER A 97 -2.72 -15.99 -14.43
C SER A 97 -1.33 -16.57 -14.72
N HIS A 98 -0.74 -17.24 -13.73
CA HIS A 98 0.61 -17.82 -13.72
C HIS A 98 1.78 -16.83 -13.84
N ASN A 99 1.52 -15.55 -14.10
CA ASN A 99 2.55 -14.53 -14.22
C ASN A 99 2.95 -13.95 -12.86
N PRO A 100 4.22 -13.58 -12.67
CA PRO A 100 4.66 -12.85 -11.49
C PRO A 100 3.99 -11.46 -11.44
N CYS A 101 3.53 -11.10 -10.24
CA CYS A 101 2.92 -9.82 -9.91
C CYS A 101 3.41 -9.37 -8.53
N TYR A 102 3.05 -8.18 -8.13
CA TYR A 102 3.39 -7.61 -6.84
C TYR A 102 2.12 -7.06 -6.19
N ALA A 103 1.93 -7.37 -4.92
CA ALA A 103 0.88 -6.76 -4.11
C ALA A 103 1.51 -5.68 -3.24
N THR A 104 1.08 -4.45 -3.47
CA THR A 104 1.46 -3.28 -2.67
C THR A 104 0.44 -3.11 -1.56
N HIS A 105 0.92 -3.06 -0.33
CA HIS A 105 0.18 -2.64 0.85
C HIS A 105 0.34 -1.14 1.05
N ILE A 106 -0.75 -0.43 1.26
CA ILE A 106 -0.79 0.95 1.71
C ILE A 106 -1.73 0.99 2.92
N GLY A 107 -1.20 1.37 4.10
CA GLY A 107 -2.01 1.38 5.30
C GLY A 107 -1.57 2.40 6.32
N GLY A 108 -2.53 2.93 7.06
CA GLY A 108 -2.35 3.83 8.20
C GLY A 108 -2.88 3.21 9.49
N PRO A 109 -3.01 4.01 10.57
CA PRO A 109 -3.61 3.54 11.83
C PRO A 109 -5.03 3.00 11.66
N ASN A 110 -5.82 3.62 10.77
CA ASN A 110 -7.26 3.39 10.64
C ASN A 110 -7.67 2.67 9.36
N PHE A 111 -6.74 2.35 8.44
CA PHE A 111 -7.08 1.71 7.18
C PHE A 111 -5.99 0.81 6.64
N THR A 112 -6.36 -0.06 5.72
CA THR A 112 -5.45 -0.92 4.94
C THR A 112 -6.06 -1.18 3.57
N VAL A 113 -5.26 -1.01 2.52
CA VAL A 113 -5.61 -1.44 1.17
C VAL A 113 -4.49 -2.27 0.55
N PHE A 114 -4.87 -3.19 -0.33
CA PHE A 114 -3.96 -3.98 -1.14
C PHE A 114 -4.22 -3.72 -2.61
N ARG A 115 -3.17 -3.63 -3.39
CA ARG A 115 -3.26 -3.50 -4.86
C ARG A 115 -2.27 -4.43 -5.54
N THR A 116 -2.76 -5.39 -6.29
CA THR A 116 -1.91 -6.31 -7.05
C THR A 116 -1.72 -5.81 -8.48
N THR A 117 -0.48 -5.55 -8.84
CA THR A 117 -0.06 -4.98 -10.12
C THR A 117 1.07 -5.80 -10.75
N LYS A 118 1.35 -5.56 -12.03
CA LYS A 118 2.43 -6.24 -12.77
C LYS A 118 3.82 -5.69 -12.44
N SER A 119 3.91 -4.51 -11.85
CA SER A 119 5.17 -3.81 -11.58
C SER A 119 5.24 -3.29 -10.15
N LYS A 120 6.44 -3.24 -9.60
CA LYS A 120 6.77 -2.54 -8.34
C LYS A 120 7.64 -1.29 -8.59
N SER A 121 7.51 -0.66 -9.76
CA SER A 121 8.20 0.59 -10.06
C SER A 121 7.63 1.76 -9.28
N ARG A 122 8.40 2.86 -9.19
CA ARG A 122 7.92 4.11 -8.58
C ARG A 122 6.74 4.70 -9.34
N LEU A 123 6.75 4.62 -10.66
CA LEU A 123 5.62 5.03 -11.50
C LEU A 123 4.33 4.28 -11.10
N ASN A 124 4.42 2.96 -10.88
CA ASN A 124 3.29 2.17 -10.39
C ASN A 124 2.83 2.63 -9.00
N PHE A 125 3.77 2.85 -8.07
CA PHE A 125 3.44 3.31 -6.72
C PHE A 125 2.75 4.67 -6.72
N LEU A 126 3.25 5.64 -7.49
CA LEU A 126 2.59 6.95 -7.67
C LEU A 126 1.20 6.80 -8.29
N SER A 127 1.03 5.90 -9.27
CA SER A 127 -0.28 5.61 -9.84
C SER A 127 -1.27 5.07 -8.79
N LEU A 128 -0.81 4.29 -7.80
CA LEU A 128 -1.65 3.82 -6.68
C LEU A 128 -1.98 4.96 -5.71
N LEU A 129 -1.01 5.81 -5.37
CA LEU A 129 -1.20 6.99 -4.50
C LEU A 129 -2.14 8.03 -5.11
N ARG A 130 -2.33 8.02 -6.43
CA ARG A 130 -3.28 8.89 -7.13
C ARG A 130 -4.76 8.57 -6.78
N GLY A 131 -5.03 7.50 -6.03
CA GLY A 131 -6.34 7.25 -5.44
C GLY A 131 -7.47 6.98 -6.43
N GLY A 132 -7.16 6.52 -7.65
CA GLY A 132 -8.13 6.22 -8.72
C GLY A 132 -8.26 7.31 -9.78
N TYR A 133 -7.74 8.52 -9.55
CA TYR A 133 -7.68 9.56 -10.59
C TYR A 133 -6.81 9.10 -11.77
N GLN A 134 -7.07 9.61 -12.99
CA GLN A 134 -6.37 9.19 -14.21
C GLN A 134 -5.50 10.29 -14.81
N ASP A 135 -5.65 11.51 -14.33
CA ASP A 135 -5.00 12.71 -14.86
C ASP A 135 -3.50 12.81 -14.50
N TYR A 136 -2.81 13.63 -15.28
CA TYR A 136 -1.45 14.09 -15.06
C TYR A 136 -1.49 15.60 -14.91
N VAL A 137 -0.69 16.18 -14.01
CA VAL A 137 -0.68 17.64 -13.78
C VAL A 137 0.75 18.13 -13.69
N LEU A 138 1.08 19.15 -14.50
CA LEU A 138 2.32 19.91 -14.41
C LEU A 138 2.04 21.18 -13.60
N ASN A 139 2.32 21.13 -12.31
CA ASN A 139 2.21 22.22 -11.35
C ASN A 139 3.53 22.38 -10.58
N ASP A 140 3.61 23.30 -9.64
CA ASP A 140 4.83 23.50 -8.85
C ASP A 140 5.32 22.22 -8.16
N ALA A 141 4.40 21.39 -7.65
CA ALA A 141 4.76 20.11 -7.03
C ALA A 141 5.43 19.14 -8.03
N ALA A 142 4.98 19.12 -9.29
CA ALA A 142 5.61 18.33 -10.35
C ALA A 142 7.03 18.85 -10.65
N PHE A 143 7.22 20.17 -10.70
CA PHE A 143 8.53 20.78 -10.98
C PHE A 143 9.49 20.63 -9.80
N ASP A 144 9.03 20.71 -8.56
CA ASP A 144 9.83 20.42 -7.37
C ASP A 144 10.28 18.95 -7.37
N TYR A 145 9.38 18.02 -7.77
CA TYR A 145 9.72 16.62 -7.95
C TYR A 145 10.83 16.43 -8.99
N LEU A 146 10.74 17.08 -10.16
CA LEU A 146 11.79 17.03 -11.19
C LEU A 146 13.13 17.52 -10.65
N LYS A 147 13.13 18.63 -9.91
CA LYS A 147 14.33 19.18 -9.26
C LYS A 147 14.96 18.20 -8.27
N GLU A 148 14.16 17.58 -7.41
CA GLU A 148 14.62 16.55 -6.46
C GLU A 148 15.23 15.33 -7.16
N ARG A 149 14.68 14.96 -8.32
CA ARG A 149 15.17 13.86 -9.16
C ARG A 149 16.34 14.24 -10.05
N ARG A 150 16.79 15.50 -10.02
CA ARG A 150 17.87 16.02 -10.86
C ARG A 150 17.59 15.82 -12.36
N ALA A 151 16.33 15.99 -12.77
CA ALA A 151 15.95 16.01 -14.17
C ALA A 151 16.62 17.18 -14.89
N ASP A 152 16.72 17.10 -16.21
CA ASP A 152 17.29 18.18 -17.01
C ASP A 152 16.53 19.48 -16.78
N SER A 153 17.27 20.54 -16.40
CA SER A 153 16.70 21.83 -16.07
C SER A 153 16.13 22.56 -17.30
N ALA A 154 16.69 22.31 -18.48
CA ALA A 154 16.20 22.89 -19.73
C ALA A 154 14.84 22.29 -20.12
N ILE A 155 14.69 20.98 -19.97
CA ILE A 155 13.41 20.30 -20.18
C ILE A 155 12.36 20.80 -19.17
N ALA A 156 12.71 20.83 -17.89
CA ALA A 156 11.81 21.35 -16.86
C ALA A 156 11.36 22.79 -17.13
N ALA A 157 12.28 23.66 -17.56
CA ALA A 157 11.98 25.05 -17.95
C ALA A 157 11.06 25.13 -19.19
N GLY A 158 11.31 24.31 -20.22
CA GLY A 158 10.49 24.25 -21.44
C GLY A 158 9.06 23.74 -21.24
N LEU A 159 8.83 22.97 -20.16
CA LEU A 159 7.50 22.48 -19.78
C LEU A 159 6.74 23.43 -18.86
N ARG A 160 7.42 24.42 -18.23
CA ARG A 160 6.78 25.32 -17.27
C ARG A 160 5.88 26.33 -18.00
N ALA A 161 4.64 26.45 -17.55
CA ALA A 161 3.67 27.43 -18.00
C ALA A 161 3.26 28.35 -16.83
N LEU A 162 2.59 29.46 -17.13
CA LEU A 162 2.07 30.40 -16.11
C LEU A 162 1.04 29.75 -15.20
N GLU A 163 0.18 28.89 -15.79
CA GLU A 163 -0.88 28.17 -15.08
C GLU A 163 -0.60 26.66 -15.06
N PRO A 164 -1.08 25.93 -14.03
CA PRO A 164 -0.99 24.49 -13.97
C PRO A 164 -1.64 23.82 -15.19
N GLN A 165 -0.93 22.91 -15.83
CA GLN A 165 -1.42 22.18 -17.00
C GLN A 165 -1.96 20.81 -16.56
N ARG A 166 -3.22 20.51 -16.89
CA ARG A 166 -3.89 19.26 -16.55
C ARG A 166 -4.22 18.45 -17.80
N PHE A 167 -3.86 17.19 -17.80
CA PHE A 167 -4.09 16.22 -18.88
C PHE A 167 -4.98 15.10 -18.33
N CYS A 168 -6.11 14.82 -18.99
CA CYS A 168 -7.12 13.88 -18.48
C CYS A 168 -6.61 12.44 -18.33
N ASN A 169 -5.56 12.05 -19.05
CA ASN A 169 -4.89 10.75 -18.92
C ASN A 169 -3.48 10.79 -19.55
N GLN A 170 -2.85 9.62 -19.63
CA GLN A 170 -1.49 9.48 -20.17
C GLN A 170 -1.37 9.91 -21.64
N VAL A 171 -2.38 9.70 -22.47
CA VAL A 171 -2.27 9.95 -23.92
C VAL A 171 -2.05 11.42 -24.23
N PRO A 172 -2.94 12.36 -23.81
CA PRO A 172 -2.69 13.79 -24.04
C PRO A 172 -1.46 14.31 -23.31
N PHE A 173 -1.08 13.74 -22.18
CA PHE A 173 0.16 14.09 -21.51
C PHE A 173 1.38 13.74 -22.36
N MET A 174 1.45 12.53 -22.93
CA MET A 174 2.55 12.12 -23.79
C MET A 174 2.59 12.91 -25.10
N ALA A 175 1.42 13.23 -25.68
CA ALA A 175 1.34 14.10 -26.84
C ALA A 175 1.95 15.48 -26.56
N HIS A 176 1.60 16.10 -25.42
CA HIS A 176 2.16 17.37 -24.99
C HIS A 176 3.69 17.31 -24.85
N LEU A 177 4.25 16.25 -24.28
CA LEU A 177 5.70 16.07 -24.16
C LEU A 177 6.36 15.99 -25.56
N ALA A 178 5.76 15.25 -26.50
CA ALA A 178 6.23 15.16 -27.86
C ALA A 178 6.19 16.52 -28.60
N ASP A 179 5.12 17.30 -28.43
CA ASP A 179 4.98 18.65 -29.00
C ASP A 179 6.04 19.64 -28.46
N LYS A 180 6.55 19.39 -27.26
CA LYS A 180 7.67 20.11 -26.68
C LYS A 180 9.04 19.60 -27.12
N GLY A 181 9.09 18.67 -28.07
CA GLY A 181 10.32 18.11 -28.64
C GLY A 181 11.01 17.07 -27.74
N ILE A 182 10.33 16.58 -26.71
CA ILE A 182 10.88 15.55 -25.81
C ILE A 182 10.79 14.19 -26.48
N ASN A 183 11.88 13.42 -26.43
CA ASN A 183 11.92 12.07 -27.00
C ASN A 183 11.10 11.11 -26.15
N ILE A 184 9.82 10.87 -26.54
CA ILE A 184 8.91 9.97 -25.83
C ILE A 184 9.33 8.49 -25.84
N PHE A 185 10.39 8.12 -26.57
CA PHE A 185 10.96 6.75 -26.60
C PHE A 185 12.13 6.59 -25.63
N ASP A 186 12.67 7.69 -25.04
CA ASP A 186 13.63 7.60 -23.94
C ASP A 186 12.91 7.22 -22.64
N ARG A 187 13.06 5.94 -22.26
CA ARG A 187 12.37 5.37 -21.10
C ARG A 187 12.75 6.02 -19.76
N GLN A 188 13.97 6.50 -19.63
CA GLN A 188 14.44 7.09 -18.38
C GLN A 188 13.88 8.49 -18.20
N GLU A 189 13.98 9.31 -19.23
CA GLU A 189 13.50 10.68 -19.24
C GLU A 189 11.98 10.72 -19.09
N ILE A 190 11.26 10.00 -19.97
CA ILE A 190 9.81 9.87 -19.91
C ILE A 190 9.33 9.29 -18.58
N GLY A 191 10.05 8.32 -18.02
CA GLY A 191 9.74 7.77 -16.71
C GLY A 191 9.73 8.85 -15.63
N THR A 192 10.74 9.71 -15.60
CA THR A 192 10.86 10.79 -14.62
C THR A 192 9.79 11.88 -14.82
N LEU A 193 9.51 12.25 -16.07
CA LEU A 193 8.45 13.22 -16.41
C LEU A 193 7.05 12.69 -16.07
N ALA A 194 6.79 11.42 -16.35
CA ALA A 194 5.54 10.77 -15.99
C ALA A 194 5.37 10.66 -14.45
N GLU A 195 6.43 10.34 -13.71
CA GLU A 195 6.43 10.37 -12.25
C GLU A 195 6.08 11.77 -11.73
N ALA A 196 6.66 12.83 -12.32
CA ALA A 196 6.37 14.21 -11.95
C ALA A 196 4.91 14.58 -12.23
N GLY A 197 4.38 14.24 -13.40
CA GLY A 197 2.98 14.50 -13.74
C GLY A 197 2.00 13.78 -12.82
N LEU A 198 2.32 12.53 -12.40
CA LEU A 198 1.54 11.80 -11.40
C LEU A 198 1.64 12.46 -10.02
N TRP A 199 2.83 12.88 -9.60
CA TRP A 199 3.01 13.57 -8.32
C TRP A 199 2.25 14.90 -8.31
N GLY A 200 2.31 15.66 -9.41
CA GLY A 200 1.51 16.87 -9.58
C GLY A 200 0.01 16.62 -9.46
N ALA A 201 -0.50 15.53 -10.05
CA ALA A 201 -1.90 15.13 -9.93
C ALA A 201 -2.27 14.75 -8.49
N ILE A 202 -1.44 13.96 -7.80
CA ILE A 202 -1.62 13.59 -6.38
C ILE A 202 -1.78 14.87 -5.53
N ARG A 203 -0.91 15.84 -5.72
CA ARG A 203 -0.93 17.11 -4.98
C ARG A 203 -2.11 18.01 -5.38
N HIS A 204 -2.48 18.02 -6.67
CA HIS A 204 -3.65 18.75 -7.18
C HIS A 204 -4.95 18.28 -6.53
N HIS A 205 -5.10 16.99 -6.32
CA HIS A 205 -6.27 16.39 -5.66
C HIS A 205 -6.22 16.44 -4.13
N GLY A 206 -5.25 17.13 -3.53
CA GLY A 206 -5.12 17.25 -2.08
C GLY A 206 -4.68 15.96 -1.38
N LEU A 207 -4.22 14.97 -2.15
CA LEU A 207 -3.76 13.71 -1.59
C LEU A 207 -2.32 13.83 -1.05
N VAL A 208 -1.99 12.96 -0.08
CA VAL A 208 -0.64 12.83 0.51
C VAL A 208 -0.11 14.13 1.19
N GLY A 209 -0.87 15.18 1.33
CA GLY A 209 -0.54 16.41 2.07
C GLY A 209 0.88 16.49 2.68
N ASN A 210 0.97 16.64 3.99
CA ASN A 210 2.21 16.56 4.76
C ASN A 210 2.47 15.16 5.32
N MET A 211 1.69 14.17 4.86
CA MET A 211 1.77 12.77 5.29
C MET A 211 3.16 12.20 5.09
N VAL A 212 3.63 11.42 6.06
CA VAL A 212 4.92 10.73 5.97
C VAL A 212 4.70 9.30 5.44
N ILE A 213 5.46 8.91 4.43
CA ILE A 213 5.49 7.55 3.89
C ILE A 213 6.61 6.78 4.57
N VAL A 214 6.27 5.80 5.40
CA VAL A 214 7.25 4.96 6.12
C VAL A 214 7.40 3.63 5.38
N SER A 215 8.61 3.31 4.95
CA SER A 215 8.89 2.07 4.21
C SER A 215 10.22 1.43 4.59
N ASP A 216 10.52 0.29 3.98
CA ASP A 216 11.89 -0.21 3.85
C ASP A 216 12.72 0.70 2.92
N ASP A 217 13.99 0.33 2.64
CA ASP A 217 14.85 1.11 1.73
C ASP A 217 14.58 0.83 0.23
N ALA A 218 13.41 0.31 -0.13
CA ALA A 218 13.05 0.06 -1.53
C ALA A 218 12.81 1.39 -2.27
N GLY A 219 13.53 1.57 -3.38
CA GLY A 219 13.62 2.85 -4.08
C GLY A 219 12.31 3.39 -4.64
N GLN A 220 11.32 2.52 -4.91
CA GLN A 220 10.00 2.91 -5.42
C GLN A 220 9.19 3.75 -4.42
N PHE A 221 9.39 3.55 -3.12
CA PHE A 221 8.64 4.25 -2.07
C PHE A 221 9.21 5.62 -1.70
N ARG A 222 10.36 5.98 -2.26
CA ARG A 222 11.04 7.24 -1.97
C ARG A 222 10.38 8.40 -2.72
N VAL A 223 9.25 8.87 -2.22
CA VAL A 223 8.49 10.01 -2.74
C VAL A 223 7.96 10.88 -1.59
N GLY A 224 7.88 12.19 -1.79
CA GLY A 224 7.40 13.14 -0.79
C GLY A 224 8.15 13.05 0.55
N ASN A 225 7.42 13.19 1.65
CA ASN A 225 7.98 13.03 3.00
C ASN A 225 8.21 11.55 3.30
N HIS A 226 9.44 11.08 3.06
CA HIS A 226 9.79 9.68 3.23
C HIS A 226 10.55 9.43 4.54
N ALA A 227 10.20 8.34 5.23
CA ALA A 227 10.89 7.85 6.41
C ALA A 227 11.26 6.36 6.24
N LEU A 228 12.39 5.97 6.84
CA LEU A 228 12.89 4.60 6.79
C LEU A 228 12.58 3.82 8.07
N CYS A 229 12.23 2.57 7.88
CA CYS A 229 12.06 1.59 8.95
C CYS A 229 13.41 1.24 9.60
N TRP A 230 13.57 1.52 10.88
CA TRP A 230 14.77 1.18 11.64
C TRP A 230 15.05 -0.32 11.72
N VAL A 231 13.99 -1.12 11.83
CA VAL A 231 14.11 -2.58 11.90
C VAL A 231 14.68 -3.14 10.59
N HIS A 232 14.26 -2.60 9.45
CA HIS A 232 14.84 -2.99 8.15
C HIS A 232 16.29 -2.53 8.02
N GLY A 233 16.64 -1.34 8.51
CA GLY A 233 18.03 -0.86 8.58
C GLY A 233 18.91 -1.78 9.43
N GLU A 234 18.44 -2.22 10.60
CA GLU A 234 19.17 -3.14 11.48
C GLU A 234 19.29 -4.56 10.89
N ARG A 235 18.25 -5.05 10.21
CA ARG A 235 18.33 -6.35 9.49
C ARG A 235 19.44 -6.38 8.43
N LEU A 236 19.86 -5.23 7.88
CA LEU A 236 21.01 -5.18 6.97
C LEU A 236 22.31 -5.44 7.72
N LEU A 237 22.46 -4.90 8.95
CA LEU A 237 23.60 -5.21 9.83
C LEU A 237 23.62 -6.69 10.21
N GLN A 238 22.46 -7.26 10.57
CA GLN A 238 22.32 -8.67 10.93
C GLN A 238 22.72 -9.63 9.80
N LYS A 239 22.60 -9.20 8.54
CA LYS A 239 22.93 -10.01 7.37
C LYS A 239 24.42 -10.02 7.03
N LEU A 240 25.24 -9.20 7.67
CA LEU A 240 26.67 -9.22 7.48
C LEU A 240 27.25 -10.54 8.04
N MET A 241 28.20 -11.11 7.32
CA MET A 241 28.88 -12.35 7.69
C MET A 241 30.32 -12.03 8.08
N PRO A 242 30.62 -11.83 9.39
CA PRO A 242 31.99 -11.62 9.85
C PRO A 242 32.86 -12.86 9.60
N ALA A 243 34.05 -12.64 9.10
CA ALA A 243 35.04 -13.72 8.85
C ALA A 243 35.93 -14.02 10.03
N THR A 244 36.07 -13.09 10.99
CA THR A 244 36.91 -13.20 12.16
C THR A 244 36.15 -12.89 13.44
N ALA A 245 36.66 -13.39 14.59
CA ALA A 245 36.07 -13.08 15.89
C ALA A 245 36.12 -11.58 16.21
N GLU A 246 37.11 -10.85 15.69
CA GLU A 246 37.20 -9.40 15.87
C GLU A 246 36.09 -8.67 15.06
N GLU A 247 35.83 -9.05 13.80
CA GLU A 247 34.73 -8.50 13.01
C GLU A 247 33.35 -8.78 13.65
N GLU A 248 33.18 -9.98 14.24
CA GLU A 248 31.94 -10.33 14.97
C GLU A 248 31.74 -9.44 16.19
N ARG A 249 32.81 -9.17 16.97
CA ARG A 249 32.79 -8.25 18.13
C ARG A 249 32.43 -6.83 17.69
N LEU A 250 33.05 -6.33 16.61
CA LEU A 250 32.77 -5.00 16.07
C LEU A 250 31.35 -4.88 15.58
N LEU A 251 30.84 -5.87 14.85
CA LEU A 251 29.44 -5.91 14.39
C LEU A 251 28.47 -5.92 15.58
N THR A 252 28.71 -6.74 16.59
CA THR A 252 27.89 -6.81 17.81
C THR A 252 27.88 -5.46 18.53
N MET A 253 29.04 -4.84 18.71
CA MET A 253 29.15 -3.51 19.32
C MET A 253 28.34 -2.46 18.58
N VAL A 254 28.44 -2.41 17.25
CA VAL A 254 27.70 -1.45 16.44
C VAL A 254 26.20 -1.71 16.51
N ARG A 255 25.75 -2.95 16.45
CA ARG A 255 24.34 -3.32 16.61
C ARG A 255 23.80 -2.89 17.97
N ASP A 256 24.56 -3.06 19.04
CA ASP A 256 24.19 -2.59 20.38
C ASP A 256 24.03 -1.06 20.43
N LEU A 257 24.94 -0.31 19.79
CA LEU A 257 24.82 1.14 19.69
C LEU A 257 23.55 1.56 18.93
N VAL A 258 23.24 0.89 17.82
CA VAL A 258 22.03 1.12 17.03
C VAL A 258 20.78 0.83 17.85
N TRP A 259 20.71 -0.28 18.58
CA TRP A 259 19.56 -0.61 19.43
C TRP A 259 19.38 0.32 20.62
N ARG A 260 20.49 0.78 21.24
CA ARG A 260 20.42 1.82 22.29
C ARG A 260 19.93 3.14 21.73
N PHE A 261 20.34 3.49 20.51
CA PHE A 261 19.85 4.68 19.83
C PHE A 261 18.36 4.57 19.46
N TYR A 262 17.93 3.42 18.94
CA TYR A 262 16.52 3.12 18.66
C TYR A 262 15.65 3.24 19.91
N LYS A 263 16.09 2.68 21.06
CA LYS A 263 15.39 2.82 22.35
C LYS A 263 15.26 4.30 22.75
N ALA A 264 16.30 5.09 22.55
CA ALA A 264 16.27 6.52 22.84
C ALA A 264 15.27 7.28 21.94
N LEU A 265 15.19 6.92 20.63
CA LEU A 265 14.17 7.46 19.74
C LEU A 265 12.75 7.05 20.15
N LYS A 266 12.54 5.82 20.63
CA LYS A 266 11.24 5.41 21.21
C LYS A 266 10.86 6.24 22.42
N ALA A 267 11.80 6.53 23.30
CA ALA A 267 11.57 7.40 24.46
C ALA A 267 11.27 8.84 24.03
N TYR A 268 12.01 9.37 23.04
CA TYR A 268 11.74 10.68 22.45
C TYR A 268 10.30 10.82 21.95
N LYS A 269 9.75 9.80 21.32
CA LYS A 269 8.35 9.81 20.83
C LYS A 269 7.31 10.01 21.94
N GLN A 270 7.59 9.57 23.16
CA GLN A 270 6.68 9.71 24.28
C GLN A 270 6.66 11.14 24.85
N ASN A 271 7.77 11.85 24.71
CA ASN A 271 7.90 13.25 25.16
C ASN A 271 8.81 14.00 24.17
N PRO A 272 8.28 14.40 23.00
CA PRO A 272 9.06 15.08 21.99
C PRO A 272 9.55 16.44 22.45
N SER A 273 10.84 16.72 22.24
CA SER A 273 11.47 18.01 22.54
C SER A 273 12.32 18.47 21.37
N PRO A 274 11.92 19.54 20.66
CA PRO A 274 12.73 20.09 19.57
C PRO A 274 14.15 20.45 20.01
N GLN A 275 14.36 20.86 21.28
CA GLN A 275 15.66 21.20 21.83
C GLN A 275 16.61 20.00 21.89
N SER A 276 16.08 18.79 22.01
CA SER A 276 16.89 17.56 22.05
C SER A 276 17.25 17.02 20.66
N ALA A 277 16.55 17.44 19.60
CA ALA A 277 16.77 16.94 18.22
C ALA A 277 18.23 17.11 17.74
N PRO A 278 18.94 18.24 17.98
CA PRO A 278 20.35 18.36 17.61
C PRO A 278 21.27 17.32 18.30
N ALA A 279 20.98 16.94 19.55
CA ALA A 279 21.74 15.92 20.27
C ALA A 279 21.55 14.54 19.64
N PHE A 280 20.31 14.20 19.23
CA PHE A 280 20.03 12.97 18.47
C PHE A 280 20.76 12.95 17.13
N ARG A 281 20.76 14.06 16.38
CA ARG A 281 21.48 14.19 15.10
C ARG A 281 22.99 13.98 15.28
N ARG A 282 23.62 14.59 16.31
CA ARG A 282 25.05 14.40 16.61
C ARG A 282 25.37 12.97 17.07
N ARG A 283 24.47 12.35 17.86
CA ARG A 283 24.65 10.96 18.30
C ARG A 283 24.52 9.99 17.11
N PHE A 284 23.60 10.23 16.18
CA PHE A 284 23.47 9.49 14.94
C PHE A 284 24.79 9.54 14.15
N ASP A 285 25.32 10.75 13.92
CA ASP A 285 26.59 10.91 13.20
C ASP A 285 27.69 10.10 13.86
N ARG A 286 27.87 10.20 15.18
CA ARG A 286 28.92 9.44 15.91
C ARG A 286 28.82 7.93 15.70
N ILE A 287 27.63 7.36 15.56
CA ILE A 287 27.43 5.94 15.34
C ILE A 287 27.71 5.57 13.88
N PHE A 288 27.14 6.31 12.95
CA PHE A 288 27.12 5.93 11.53
C PHE A 288 28.33 6.45 10.73
N THR A 289 29.22 7.21 11.35
CA THR A 289 30.53 7.58 10.77
C THR A 289 31.69 6.82 11.40
N LEU A 290 31.41 5.81 12.25
CA LEU A 290 32.45 4.92 12.78
C LEU A 290 33.23 4.26 11.66
N ARG A 291 34.54 4.13 11.85
CA ARG A 291 35.44 3.34 11.02
C ARG A 291 35.96 2.20 11.86
N THR A 292 35.43 1.02 11.58
CA THR A 292 35.73 -0.19 12.39
C THR A 292 36.89 -0.99 11.83
N GLY A 293 37.24 -0.79 10.55
CA GLY A 293 38.18 -1.61 9.81
C GLY A 293 37.56 -2.88 9.20
N TYR A 294 36.29 -3.19 9.55
CA TYR A 294 35.50 -4.20 8.87
C TYR A 294 34.80 -3.52 7.66
N GLU A 295 35.40 -3.70 6.48
CA GLU A 295 35.02 -2.96 5.26
C GLU A 295 33.52 -3.05 4.93
N ALA A 296 32.92 -4.24 5.04
CA ALA A 296 31.50 -4.43 4.75
C ALA A 296 30.61 -3.68 5.73
N LEU A 297 30.98 -3.64 7.02
CA LEU A 297 30.29 -2.89 8.05
C LEU A 297 30.43 -1.39 7.81
N ASP A 298 31.63 -0.91 7.53
CA ASP A 298 31.90 0.52 7.28
C ASP A 298 31.13 1.05 6.07
N LYS A 299 31.07 0.29 4.96
CA LYS A 299 30.25 0.62 3.78
C LYS A 299 28.76 0.68 4.09
N LEU A 300 28.29 -0.23 4.94
CA LEU A 300 26.87 -0.23 5.33
C LEU A 300 26.55 0.94 6.25
N LEU A 301 27.40 1.28 7.19
CA LEU A 301 27.25 2.46 8.05
C LEU A 301 27.21 3.74 7.23
N GLU A 302 28.10 3.89 6.26
CA GLU A 302 28.11 5.02 5.34
C GLU A 302 26.82 5.09 4.51
N ARG A 303 26.32 3.97 4.00
CA ARG A 303 25.03 3.90 3.30
C ARG A 303 23.90 4.38 4.20
N LEU A 304 23.81 3.92 5.45
CA LEU A 304 22.79 4.33 6.41
C LEU A 304 22.95 5.79 6.83
N HIS A 305 24.19 6.29 6.94
CA HIS A 305 24.46 7.69 7.22
C HIS A 305 23.91 8.62 6.13
N ARG A 306 24.06 8.25 4.86
CA ARG A 306 23.45 9.00 3.73
C ARG A 306 21.92 9.08 3.81
N ARG A 307 21.28 8.17 4.59
CA ARG A 307 19.84 8.12 4.81
C ARG A 307 19.41 8.75 6.15
N LYS A 308 20.28 9.60 6.72
CA LYS A 308 20.07 10.23 8.03
C LYS A 308 18.72 10.94 8.15
N ASN A 309 18.33 11.70 7.14
CA ASN A 309 17.09 12.48 7.20
C ASN A 309 15.85 11.59 7.26
N GLU A 310 15.82 10.49 6.50
CA GLU A 310 14.72 9.54 6.53
C GLU A 310 14.69 8.69 7.82
N LEU A 311 15.86 8.28 8.33
CA LEU A 311 15.96 7.55 9.59
C LEU A 311 15.63 8.42 10.80
N LEU A 312 15.89 9.71 10.74
CA LEU A 312 15.59 10.69 11.80
C LEU A 312 14.31 11.49 11.58
N LYS A 313 13.47 11.12 10.60
CA LYS A 313 12.21 11.80 10.31
C LYS A 313 11.28 11.89 11.55
N VAL A 314 11.36 10.93 12.44
CA VAL A 314 10.65 10.93 13.73
C VAL A 314 10.97 12.14 14.62
N LEU A 315 12.09 12.82 14.44
CA LEU A 315 12.42 14.04 15.18
C LEU A 315 11.57 15.24 14.74
N GLU A 316 11.07 15.21 13.50
CA GLU A 316 10.19 16.22 12.91
C GLU A 316 8.71 15.80 13.01
N HIS A 317 8.45 14.49 12.94
CA HIS A 317 7.12 13.88 12.99
C HIS A 317 7.08 12.78 14.08
N PRO A 318 6.93 13.12 15.36
CA PRO A 318 7.00 12.14 16.46
C PRO A 318 5.89 11.09 16.46
N ASP A 319 4.81 11.34 15.74
CA ASP A 319 3.66 10.44 15.55
C ASP A 319 3.99 9.21 14.68
N ILE A 320 4.98 9.31 13.75
CA ILE A 320 5.29 8.20 12.84
C ILE A 320 5.90 7.00 13.57
N PRO A 321 5.63 5.76 13.14
CA PRO A 321 6.29 4.58 13.68
C PRO A 321 7.77 4.53 13.27
N LEU A 322 8.61 3.97 14.14
CA LEU A 322 10.03 3.69 13.82
C LEU A 322 10.21 2.39 13.01
N HIS A 323 9.12 1.67 12.75
CA HIS A 323 9.12 0.38 12.05
C HIS A 323 7.82 0.16 11.26
N THR A 324 7.84 -0.76 10.31
CA THR A 324 6.71 -1.12 9.46
C THR A 324 5.99 -2.41 9.91
N ASN A 325 6.09 -2.81 11.18
CA ASN A 325 5.48 -4.05 11.69
C ASN A 325 3.98 -4.15 11.43
N ALA A 326 3.26 -3.02 11.42
CA ALA A 326 1.84 -2.99 11.08
C ALA A 326 1.61 -3.48 9.65
N SER A 327 2.39 -2.99 8.68
CA SER A 327 2.36 -3.45 7.29
C SER A 327 2.74 -4.93 7.17
N GLU A 328 3.81 -5.36 7.85
CA GLU A 328 4.22 -6.77 7.86
C GLU A 328 3.08 -7.68 8.35
N ASN A 329 2.36 -7.28 9.41
CA ASN A 329 1.23 -8.05 9.95
C ASN A 329 0.03 -8.07 8.99
N ASP A 330 -0.27 -6.96 8.33
CA ASP A 330 -1.32 -6.91 7.33
C ASP A 330 -0.95 -7.78 6.12
N LEU A 331 0.29 -7.68 5.64
CA LEU A 331 0.81 -8.49 4.53
C LEU A 331 0.88 -9.98 4.85
N ARG A 332 1.11 -10.40 6.11
CA ARG A 332 1.07 -11.83 6.50
C ARG A 332 -0.24 -12.48 6.09
N THR A 333 -1.37 -11.79 6.25
CA THR A 333 -2.68 -12.29 5.82
C THR A 333 -2.72 -12.51 4.30
N PHE A 334 -2.20 -11.55 3.53
CA PHE A 334 -2.09 -11.67 2.08
C PHE A 334 -1.15 -12.82 1.66
N VAL A 335 0.02 -12.91 2.31
CA VAL A 335 1.01 -13.97 2.05
C VAL A 335 0.46 -15.35 2.39
N THR A 336 -0.27 -15.49 3.50
CA THR A 336 -0.95 -16.74 3.89
C THR A 336 -1.96 -17.13 2.81
N LYS A 337 -2.81 -16.19 2.38
CA LYS A 337 -3.78 -16.44 1.30
C LYS A 337 -3.10 -16.91 0.02
N ARG A 338 -1.98 -16.29 -0.35
CA ARG A 338 -1.18 -16.71 -1.50
C ARG A 338 -0.61 -18.12 -1.33
N LYS A 339 -0.08 -18.46 -0.15
CA LYS A 339 0.51 -19.79 0.12
C LYS A 339 -0.51 -20.91 0.01
N ILE A 340 -1.72 -20.71 0.52
CA ILE A 340 -2.77 -21.73 0.53
C ILE A 340 -3.59 -21.80 -0.76
N SER A 341 -3.70 -20.71 -1.51
CA SER A 341 -4.52 -20.61 -2.72
C SER A 341 -3.70 -20.50 -4.02
N GLY A 342 -2.37 -20.39 -3.94
CA GLY A 342 -1.49 -20.12 -5.07
C GLY A 342 -1.61 -18.67 -5.55
N GLY A 343 -2.13 -18.47 -6.75
CA GLY A 343 -2.38 -17.15 -7.33
C GLY A 343 -3.86 -16.93 -7.60
N THR A 344 -4.15 -15.81 -8.25
CA THR A 344 -5.49 -15.53 -8.82
C THR A 344 -5.45 -15.81 -10.32
N MET A 345 -6.56 -16.36 -10.87
CA MET A 345 -6.64 -16.70 -12.29
C MET A 345 -7.41 -15.69 -13.13
N SER A 346 -8.45 -15.07 -12.55
CA SER A 346 -9.27 -14.05 -13.22
C SER A 346 -9.04 -12.66 -12.62
N GLN A 347 -9.33 -11.63 -13.42
CA GLN A 347 -9.33 -10.24 -12.98
C GLN A 347 -10.27 -10.03 -11.78
N ASP A 348 -11.52 -10.54 -11.88
CA ASP A 348 -12.51 -10.45 -10.81
C ASP A 348 -11.99 -11.10 -9.52
N GLY A 349 -11.33 -12.27 -9.62
CA GLY A 349 -10.73 -12.96 -8.46
C GLY A 349 -9.58 -12.18 -7.84
N ARG A 350 -8.78 -11.45 -8.64
CA ARG A 350 -7.72 -10.58 -8.15
C ARG A 350 -8.30 -9.38 -7.40
N VAL A 351 -9.26 -8.69 -7.99
CA VAL A 351 -9.94 -7.54 -7.37
C VAL A 351 -10.65 -7.99 -6.09
N ALA A 352 -11.42 -9.10 -6.14
CA ALA A 352 -12.11 -9.64 -4.98
C ALA A 352 -11.16 -9.91 -3.80
N ARG A 353 -10.01 -10.54 -4.06
CA ARG A 353 -9.00 -10.82 -3.02
C ARG A 353 -8.45 -9.53 -2.41
N ASP A 354 -8.00 -8.60 -3.24
CA ASP A 354 -7.35 -7.38 -2.77
C ASP A 354 -8.34 -6.52 -1.96
N VAL A 355 -9.56 -6.31 -2.49
CA VAL A 355 -10.61 -5.53 -1.85
C VAL A 355 -11.09 -6.17 -0.54
N MET A 356 -11.43 -7.47 -0.55
CA MET A 356 -11.97 -8.12 0.64
C MET A 356 -10.94 -8.21 1.77
N LEU A 357 -9.66 -8.44 1.46
CA LEU A 357 -8.59 -8.42 2.47
C LEU A 357 -8.35 -7.00 3.00
N GLY A 358 -8.39 -5.98 2.14
CA GLY A 358 -8.26 -4.58 2.54
C GLY A 358 -9.39 -4.14 3.47
N LEU A 359 -10.64 -4.35 3.07
CA LEU A 359 -11.82 -4.00 3.87
C LEU A 359 -11.86 -4.76 5.20
N MET A 360 -11.52 -6.05 5.19
CA MET A 360 -11.44 -6.86 6.41
C MET A 360 -10.41 -6.30 7.39
N LYS A 361 -9.21 -5.96 6.91
CA LYS A 361 -8.16 -5.36 7.74
C LYS A 361 -8.54 -3.97 8.23
N THR A 362 -9.21 -3.17 7.40
CA THR A 362 -9.73 -1.86 7.78
C THR A 362 -10.77 -2.00 8.90
N CYS A 363 -11.73 -2.94 8.78
CA CYS A 363 -12.67 -3.23 9.86
C CYS A 363 -11.94 -3.58 11.16
N GLN A 364 -10.91 -4.45 11.12
CA GLN A 364 -10.11 -4.81 12.29
C GLN A 364 -9.45 -3.59 12.94
N LYS A 365 -8.83 -2.70 12.16
CA LYS A 365 -8.21 -1.47 12.66
C LYS A 365 -9.21 -0.50 13.27
N LEU A 366 -10.41 -0.48 12.75
CA LEU A 366 -11.51 0.34 13.26
C LEU A 366 -12.25 -0.29 14.45
N GLY A 367 -11.91 -1.53 14.84
CA GLY A 367 -12.60 -2.26 15.91
C GLY A 367 -14.00 -2.73 15.51
N LEU A 368 -14.24 -2.91 14.20
CA LEU A 368 -15.54 -3.32 13.65
C LEU A 368 -15.54 -4.82 13.32
N SER A 369 -16.70 -5.45 13.51
CA SER A 369 -16.91 -6.82 13.05
C SER A 369 -17.04 -6.85 11.52
N PHE A 370 -16.14 -7.58 10.87
CA PHE A 370 -16.22 -7.78 9.41
C PHE A 370 -17.51 -8.53 8.99
N TYR A 371 -18.01 -9.42 9.85
CA TYR A 371 -19.27 -10.11 9.64
C TYR A 371 -20.47 -9.16 9.61
N HIS A 372 -20.52 -8.20 10.57
CA HIS A 372 -21.58 -7.18 10.59
C HIS A 372 -21.44 -6.20 9.43
N PHE A 373 -20.22 -5.79 9.11
CA PHE A 373 -19.93 -4.97 7.93
C PHE A 373 -20.45 -5.62 6.64
N LEU A 374 -20.13 -6.89 6.41
CA LEU A 374 -20.63 -7.63 5.24
C LEU A 374 -22.17 -7.70 5.23
N GLY A 375 -22.78 -7.96 6.39
CA GLY A 375 -24.23 -8.03 6.52
C GLY A 375 -24.91 -6.73 6.11
N ASP A 376 -24.39 -5.61 6.60
CA ASP A 376 -24.90 -4.28 6.28
C ASP A 376 -24.79 -3.97 4.78
N ARG A 377 -23.62 -4.19 4.18
CA ARG A 377 -23.38 -3.96 2.74
C ARG A 377 -24.13 -4.92 1.81
N LEU A 378 -24.58 -6.06 2.32
CA LEU A 378 -25.42 -7.03 1.59
C LEU A 378 -26.93 -6.84 1.85
N GLY A 379 -27.33 -5.81 2.61
CA GLY A 379 -28.72 -5.53 2.93
C GLY A 379 -29.37 -6.54 3.90
N ILE A 380 -28.56 -7.29 4.67
CA ILE A 380 -29.00 -8.27 5.68
C ILE A 380 -28.39 -7.96 7.05
N GLY A 381 -28.09 -6.69 7.30
CA GLY A 381 -27.54 -6.21 8.57
C GLY A 381 -28.50 -6.45 9.73
N THR A 382 -27.94 -6.45 10.93
CA THR A 382 -28.72 -6.55 12.17
C THR A 382 -29.49 -5.23 12.36
N ILE A 383 -30.81 -5.33 12.54
CA ILE A 383 -31.66 -4.16 12.83
C ILE A 383 -31.13 -3.47 14.09
N GLY A 384 -30.90 -2.14 14.01
CA GLY A 384 -30.44 -1.32 15.13
C GLY A 384 -28.92 -1.10 15.23
N HIS A 385 -28.10 -1.74 14.42
CA HIS A 385 -26.64 -1.58 14.41
C HIS A 385 -26.06 -1.43 13.01
N PRO A 386 -26.42 -0.36 12.27
CA PRO A 386 -25.82 -0.12 10.96
C PRO A 386 -24.32 0.17 11.10
N VAL A 387 -23.53 -0.38 10.19
CA VAL A 387 -22.10 -0.06 10.10
C VAL A 387 -21.92 1.15 9.19
N PRO A 388 -21.52 2.34 9.72
CA PRO A 388 -21.32 3.51 8.89
C PRO A 388 -20.31 3.25 7.76
N PRO A 389 -20.31 4.07 6.69
CA PRO A 389 -19.29 3.97 5.65
C PRO A 389 -17.88 4.07 6.27
N LEU A 390 -17.01 3.10 5.96
CA LEU A 390 -15.66 3.06 6.53
C LEU A 390 -14.86 4.36 6.29
N PRO A 391 -14.96 5.01 5.09
CA PRO A 391 -14.32 6.31 4.85
C PRO A 391 -14.74 7.40 5.84
N ALA A 392 -16.02 7.45 6.21
CA ALA A 392 -16.52 8.43 7.17
C ALA A 392 -15.93 8.21 8.57
N ILE A 393 -15.78 6.95 8.99
CA ILE A 393 -15.15 6.61 10.28
C ILE A 393 -13.66 6.98 10.26
N ILE A 394 -12.96 6.73 9.14
CA ILE A 394 -11.54 7.08 8.98
C ILE A 394 -11.35 8.59 9.14
N LEU A 395 -12.14 9.38 8.41
CA LEU A 395 -12.09 10.85 8.47
C LEU A 395 -12.45 11.41 9.87
N ALA A 396 -13.35 10.74 10.59
CA ALA A 396 -13.74 11.18 11.93
C ALA A 396 -12.70 10.85 13.04
N ARG A 397 -11.70 9.99 12.75
CA ARG A 397 -10.65 9.58 13.70
C ARG A 397 -9.33 10.35 13.55
N THR A 398 -9.28 11.26 12.61
CA THR A 398 -8.17 12.16 12.34
C THR A 398 -8.48 13.57 12.83
#